data_a6bc0058278f330f75eee99b9090da3b
#
_entry.id   a6bc0058278f330f75eee99b9090da3b
#
_cell.length_a   1.000
_cell.length_b   1.000
_cell.length_c   1.000
_cell.angle_alpha   90.00
_cell.angle_beta   90.00
_cell.angle_gamma   90.00
#
_symmetry.space_group_name_H-M   'P 1'
#
loop_
_entity.id
_entity.type
_entity.pdbx_description
1 polymer ?
#
loop_
_entity_poly.entity_id
_entity_poly.type
_entity_poly.pdbx_seq_one_letter_code
_entity_poly.pdbx_strand_id
1 'polypeptide(L)'
;MRLPPLPPGLEVYRPAEVLGSAVLVVEDESAMRQQLRIDLHDLGYLPLVASSAPEAMTLLESERIAGVLLDLVLDEGEDSGFDLLTWIRAHHPGLPVIVLSAAQVNSASIRKAYELGASSYFVKGNVPMAHIYSDLAARLIERGTGRPGTYRFGRLEFDPTRRIVRAGEREIRLTPQQTALVLHLAQGSKPATARDLIEAGLFRTDAAHSTVHSAMLTLRRRLDELEP
;
A
#
# COMPACT_ATOMS: atom_id res chain seq x y z
N MET A 1 19.51 13.32 -0.58
CA MET A 1 19.64 12.26 -1.61
C MET A 1 18.36 12.29 -2.41
N ARG A 2 18.42 12.58 -3.71
CA ARG A 2 17.22 12.51 -4.57
C ARG A 2 16.81 11.05 -4.67
N LEU A 3 15.52 10.75 -4.57
CA LEU A 3 14.99 9.43 -4.92
C LEU A 3 15.51 9.06 -6.31
N PRO A 4 15.84 7.80 -6.58
CA PRO A 4 16.17 7.38 -7.93
C PRO A 4 15.04 7.83 -8.87
N PRO A 5 15.38 8.27 -10.10
CA PRO A 5 14.36 8.60 -11.08
C PRO A 5 13.46 7.38 -11.27
N LEU A 6 12.15 7.63 -11.26
CA LEU A 6 11.18 6.59 -11.58
C LEU A 6 11.47 6.02 -12.96
N PRO A 7 11.15 4.76 -13.21
CA PRO A 7 11.11 4.23 -14.56
C PRO A 7 10.31 5.17 -15.46
N PRO A 8 10.74 5.40 -16.72
CA PRO A 8 10.03 6.27 -17.64
C PRO A 8 8.54 5.89 -17.72
N GLY A 9 7.66 6.86 -17.51
CA GLY A 9 6.21 6.68 -17.53
C GLY A 9 5.52 6.52 -16.17
N LEU A 10 6.26 6.36 -15.06
CA LEU A 10 5.67 6.30 -13.71
C LEU A 10 5.62 7.67 -13.00
N GLU A 11 6.28 8.68 -13.55
CA GLU A 11 6.38 10.02 -12.92
C GLU A 11 5.02 10.71 -12.74
N VAL A 12 4.03 10.33 -13.56
CA VAL A 12 2.68 10.92 -13.57
C VAL A 12 1.79 10.42 -12.43
N TYR A 13 2.19 9.34 -11.74
CA TYR A 13 1.30 8.56 -10.86
C TYR A 13 1.63 8.66 -9.36
N ARG A 14 2.22 9.77 -8.93
CA ARG A 14 2.49 10.06 -7.50
C ARG A 14 1.71 11.28 -6.99
N PRO A 15 0.39 11.30 -7.00
CA PRO A 15 -0.32 12.38 -6.36
C PRO A 15 0.02 12.38 -4.86
N ALA A 16 0.32 13.56 -4.32
CA ALA A 16 0.69 13.72 -2.91
C ALA A 16 -0.40 13.20 -1.96
N GLU A 17 -1.64 13.17 -2.45
CA GLU A 17 -2.83 12.75 -1.73
C GLU A 17 -2.86 11.27 -1.38
N VAL A 18 -2.16 10.43 -2.15
CA VAL A 18 -2.17 8.96 -1.94
C VAL A 18 -0.89 8.43 -1.32
N LEU A 19 0.12 9.29 -1.11
CA LEU A 19 1.37 8.87 -0.48
C LEU A 19 1.12 8.31 0.93
N GLY A 20 1.66 7.11 1.18
CA GLY A 20 1.51 6.42 2.45
C GLY A 20 0.17 5.71 2.64
N SER A 21 -0.69 5.67 1.61
CA SER A 21 -1.90 4.84 1.67
C SER A 21 -1.53 3.36 1.66
N ALA A 22 -2.11 2.59 2.59
CA ALA A 22 -1.92 1.14 2.62
C ALA A 22 -2.71 0.49 1.49
N VAL A 23 -2.03 -0.26 0.65
CA VAL A 23 -2.62 -1.01 -0.48
C VAL A 23 -2.33 -2.49 -0.29
N LEU A 24 -3.39 -3.29 -0.26
CA LEU A 24 -3.29 -4.74 -0.19
C LEU A 24 -3.15 -5.32 -1.60
N VAL A 25 -2.14 -6.14 -1.80
CA VAL A 25 -1.94 -6.96 -3.01
C VAL A 25 -2.29 -8.40 -2.65
N VAL A 26 -3.25 -8.98 -3.36
CA VAL A 26 -3.63 -10.39 -3.23
C VAL A 26 -3.26 -11.10 -4.52
N GLU A 27 -2.24 -11.94 -4.47
CA GLU A 27 -1.61 -12.56 -5.63
C GLU A 27 -0.88 -13.83 -5.17
N ASP A 28 -1.17 -14.98 -5.72
CA ASP A 28 -0.55 -16.26 -5.34
C ASP A 28 0.83 -16.44 -5.98
N GLU A 29 1.04 -15.91 -7.19
CA GLU A 29 2.34 -15.97 -7.85
C GLU A 29 3.36 -15.08 -7.14
N SER A 30 4.38 -15.70 -6.54
CA SER A 30 5.37 -15.00 -5.71
C SER A 30 6.15 -13.91 -6.46
N ALA A 31 6.48 -14.14 -7.74
CA ALA A 31 7.23 -13.18 -8.56
C ALA A 31 6.38 -11.92 -8.83
N MET A 32 5.13 -12.09 -9.25
CA MET A 32 4.20 -10.99 -9.50
C MET A 32 3.89 -10.23 -8.22
N ARG A 33 3.59 -10.94 -7.13
CA ARG A 33 3.34 -10.34 -5.80
C ARG A 33 4.51 -9.47 -5.35
N GLN A 34 5.73 -9.95 -5.51
CA GLN A 34 6.93 -9.18 -5.16
C GLN A 34 7.12 -7.96 -6.07
N GLN A 35 6.86 -8.09 -7.37
CA GLN A 35 6.96 -6.95 -8.30
C GLN A 35 5.95 -5.87 -7.95
N LEU A 36 4.67 -6.22 -7.75
CA LEU A 36 3.63 -5.28 -7.34
C LEU A 36 3.98 -4.58 -6.03
N ARG A 37 4.55 -5.32 -5.07
CA ARG A 37 5.01 -4.76 -3.80
C ARG A 37 6.10 -3.71 -3.99
N ILE A 38 7.10 -3.99 -4.83
CA ILE A 38 8.20 -3.07 -5.13
C ILE A 38 7.66 -1.82 -5.81
N ASP A 39 6.85 -1.99 -6.86
CA ASP A 39 6.30 -0.88 -7.63
C ASP A 39 5.46 0.05 -6.76
N LEU A 40 4.56 -0.50 -5.95
CA LEU A 40 3.74 0.29 -5.03
C LEU A 40 4.59 1.02 -3.99
N HIS A 41 5.61 0.36 -3.44
CA HIS A 41 6.54 1.01 -2.51
C HIS A 41 7.28 2.18 -3.17
N ASP A 42 7.79 1.98 -4.39
CA ASP A 42 8.50 3.03 -5.14
C ASP A 42 7.58 4.19 -5.53
N LEU A 43 6.29 3.92 -5.69
CA LEU A 43 5.24 4.93 -5.88
C LEU A 43 4.84 5.63 -4.57
N GLY A 44 5.36 5.20 -3.42
CA GLY A 44 5.14 5.83 -2.13
C GLY A 44 3.89 5.33 -1.38
N TYR A 45 3.32 4.20 -1.80
CA TYR A 45 2.31 3.47 -1.04
C TYR A 45 2.93 2.63 0.08
N LEU A 46 2.11 2.14 0.98
CA LEU A 46 2.44 1.07 1.95
C LEU A 46 1.84 -0.25 1.44
N PRO A 47 2.61 -1.05 0.70
CA PRO A 47 2.10 -2.32 0.20
C PRO A 47 2.03 -3.37 1.32
N LEU A 48 0.84 -3.93 1.51
CA LEU A 48 0.61 -5.17 2.25
C LEU A 48 0.40 -6.27 1.21
N VAL A 49 0.85 -7.47 1.50
CA VAL A 49 0.78 -8.58 0.55
C VAL A 49 0.12 -9.80 1.19
N ALA A 50 -0.70 -10.48 0.42
CA ALA A 50 -1.32 -11.76 0.76
C ALA A 50 -1.15 -12.71 -0.41
N SER A 51 -0.89 -13.98 -0.11
CA SER A 51 -0.77 -15.06 -1.11
C SER A 51 -2.08 -15.84 -1.27
N SER A 52 -3.08 -15.57 -0.42
CA SER A 52 -4.32 -16.34 -0.33
C SER A 52 -5.48 -15.47 0.15
N ALA A 53 -6.72 -15.92 -0.08
CA ALA A 53 -7.91 -15.23 0.39
C ALA A 53 -7.99 -15.16 1.93
N PRO A 54 -7.69 -16.23 2.71
CA PRO A 54 -7.68 -16.15 4.17
C PRO A 54 -6.64 -15.17 4.73
N GLU A 55 -5.45 -15.11 4.14
CA GLU A 55 -4.43 -14.13 4.53
C GLU A 55 -4.90 -12.71 4.26
N ALA A 56 -5.52 -12.47 3.10
CA ALA A 56 -6.10 -11.18 2.73
C ALA A 56 -7.20 -10.74 3.69
N MET A 57 -8.11 -11.64 4.08
CA MET A 57 -9.17 -11.37 5.05
C MET A 57 -8.58 -10.96 6.41
N THR A 58 -7.56 -11.67 6.88
CA THR A 58 -6.87 -11.35 8.14
C THR A 58 -6.27 -9.94 8.12
N LEU A 59 -5.62 -9.56 7.01
CA LEU A 59 -5.07 -8.22 6.84
C LEU A 59 -6.18 -7.14 6.76
N LEU A 60 -7.28 -7.44 6.08
CA LEU A 60 -8.41 -6.51 5.97
C LEU A 60 -9.11 -6.26 7.31
N GLU A 61 -9.10 -7.23 8.22
CA GLU A 61 -9.65 -7.09 9.58
C GLU A 61 -8.71 -6.36 10.54
N SER A 62 -7.38 -6.52 10.37
CA SER A 62 -6.38 -5.99 11.31
C SER A 62 -5.80 -4.65 10.89
N GLU A 63 -5.84 -4.29 9.60
CA GLU A 63 -5.15 -3.13 9.03
C GLU A 63 -6.11 -2.15 8.34
N ARG A 64 -5.76 -0.88 8.35
CA ARG A 64 -6.52 0.15 7.62
C ARG A 64 -6.10 0.21 6.16
N ILE A 65 -6.72 -0.61 5.34
CA ILE A 65 -6.43 -0.71 3.91
C ILE A 65 -7.23 0.34 3.13
N ALA A 66 -6.55 1.07 2.26
CA ALA A 66 -7.13 2.11 1.42
C ALA A 66 -7.62 1.59 0.08
N GLY A 67 -6.98 0.55 -0.47
CA GLY A 67 -7.34 -0.09 -1.74
C GLY A 67 -6.76 -1.47 -1.87
N VAL A 68 -7.29 -2.26 -2.78
CA VAL A 68 -6.88 -3.65 -3.03
C VAL A 68 -6.57 -3.85 -4.52
N LEU A 69 -5.43 -4.48 -4.81
CA LEU A 69 -5.14 -5.13 -6.08
C LEU A 69 -5.39 -6.63 -5.89
N LEU A 70 -6.32 -7.19 -6.62
CA LEU A 70 -6.80 -8.57 -6.42
C LEU A 70 -6.65 -9.40 -7.68
N ASP A 71 -5.90 -10.49 -7.61
CA ASP A 71 -6.02 -11.56 -8.60
C ASP A 71 -7.31 -12.36 -8.36
N LEU A 72 -7.98 -12.72 -9.43
CA LEU A 72 -9.18 -13.56 -9.36
C LEU A 72 -8.86 -15.06 -9.27
N VAL A 73 -7.71 -15.46 -9.81
CA VAL A 73 -7.28 -16.86 -9.80
C VAL A 73 -6.19 -17.00 -8.73
N LEU A 74 -6.55 -17.60 -7.61
CA LEU A 74 -5.63 -17.91 -6.52
C LEU A 74 -5.51 -19.43 -6.42
N ASP A 75 -4.43 -19.94 -5.87
CA ASP A 75 -4.15 -21.39 -5.72
C ASP A 75 -5.27 -22.20 -5.04
N GLU A 76 -6.17 -21.52 -4.30
CA GLU A 76 -7.30 -22.14 -3.60
C GLU A 76 -8.47 -22.54 -4.52
N GLY A 77 -8.44 -22.14 -5.80
CA GLY A 77 -9.45 -22.48 -6.82
C GLY A 77 -9.87 -21.30 -7.69
N GLU A 78 -10.53 -21.63 -8.81
CA GLU A 78 -10.91 -20.65 -9.85
C GLU A 78 -11.85 -19.53 -9.35
N ASP A 79 -12.63 -19.76 -8.31
CA ASP A 79 -13.60 -18.80 -7.76
C ASP A 79 -13.10 -18.07 -6.50
N SER A 80 -11.92 -18.41 -5.96
CA SER A 80 -11.42 -17.88 -4.68
C SER A 80 -11.29 -16.35 -4.66
N GLY A 81 -10.87 -15.73 -5.75
CA GLY A 81 -10.83 -14.28 -5.88
C GLY A 81 -12.22 -13.63 -5.95
N PHE A 82 -13.20 -14.29 -6.55
CA PHE A 82 -14.60 -13.80 -6.57
C PHE A 82 -15.24 -13.91 -5.18
N ASP A 83 -14.95 -14.99 -4.45
CA ASP A 83 -15.43 -15.17 -3.08
C ASP A 83 -14.85 -14.11 -2.16
N LEU A 84 -13.55 -13.84 -2.29
CA LEU A 84 -12.89 -12.75 -1.55
C LEU A 84 -13.48 -11.37 -1.92
N LEU A 85 -13.73 -11.10 -3.21
CA LEU A 85 -14.38 -9.86 -3.64
C LEU A 85 -15.77 -9.71 -3.03
N THR A 86 -16.55 -10.78 -2.99
CA THR A 86 -17.88 -10.82 -2.36
C THR A 86 -17.77 -10.53 -0.86
N TRP A 87 -16.84 -11.17 -0.18
CA TRP A 87 -16.57 -10.94 1.24
C TRP A 87 -16.16 -9.49 1.51
N ILE A 88 -15.23 -8.93 0.68
CA ILE A 88 -14.82 -7.52 0.79
C ILE A 88 -16.02 -6.59 0.65
N ARG A 89 -16.93 -6.85 -0.27
CA ARG A 89 -18.12 -5.99 -0.45
C ARG A 89 -19.07 -6.05 0.74
N ALA A 90 -19.19 -7.21 1.38
CA ALA A 90 -20.03 -7.37 2.57
C ALA A 90 -19.46 -6.63 3.80
N HIS A 91 -18.13 -6.66 4.00
CA HIS A 91 -17.48 -6.14 5.20
C HIS A 91 -16.86 -4.74 5.00
N HIS A 92 -16.46 -4.40 3.77
CA HIS A 92 -15.84 -3.14 3.39
C HIS A 92 -16.50 -2.53 2.14
N PRO A 93 -17.78 -2.14 2.17
CA PRO A 93 -18.57 -1.82 0.97
C PRO A 93 -18.01 -0.65 0.13
N GLY A 94 -17.24 0.23 0.73
CA GLY A 94 -16.64 1.35 0.01
C GLY A 94 -15.18 1.14 -0.40
N LEU A 95 -14.53 0.00 -0.11
CA LEU A 95 -13.10 -0.22 -0.38
C LEU A 95 -12.86 -0.37 -1.88
N PRO A 96 -12.00 0.43 -2.54
CA PRO A 96 -11.67 0.23 -3.94
C PRO A 96 -10.96 -1.12 -4.13
N VAL A 97 -11.49 -1.93 -5.04
CA VAL A 97 -10.86 -3.20 -5.45
C VAL A 97 -10.63 -3.16 -6.95
N ILE A 98 -9.37 -3.20 -7.34
CA ILE A 98 -8.93 -3.32 -8.72
C ILE A 98 -8.58 -4.77 -8.97
N VAL A 99 -9.29 -5.38 -9.89
CA VAL A 99 -9.05 -6.76 -10.29
C VAL A 99 -7.94 -6.81 -11.33
N LEU A 100 -6.96 -7.69 -11.09
CA LEU A 100 -5.92 -8.07 -12.03
C LEU A 100 -6.10 -9.54 -12.37
N SER A 101 -6.30 -9.88 -13.62
CA SER A 101 -6.59 -11.25 -14.00
C SER A 101 -5.75 -11.71 -15.19
N ALA A 102 -5.48 -13.02 -15.31
CA ALA A 102 -4.76 -13.58 -16.44
C ALA A 102 -5.53 -13.45 -17.76
N ALA A 103 -4.83 -13.50 -18.89
CA ALA A 103 -5.36 -13.24 -20.23
C ALA A 103 -6.45 -14.22 -20.73
N GLN A 104 -6.70 -15.32 -20.05
CA GLN A 104 -7.69 -16.33 -20.45
C GLN A 104 -9.12 -16.06 -19.93
N VAL A 105 -9.32 -14.93 -19.30
CA VAL A 105 -10.61 -14.58 -18.70
C VAL A 105 -11.58 -14.11 -19.77
N ASN A 106 -12.78 -14.70 -19.79
CA ASN A 106 -13.84 -14.38 -20.74
C ASN A 106 -14.69 -13.16 -20.29
N SER A 107 -15.52 -12.65 -21.19
CA SER A 107 -16.41 -11.53 -20.90
C SER A 107 -17.39 -11.77 -19.73
N ALA A 108 -17.67 -13.03 -19.39
CA ALA A 108 -18.52 -13.38 -18.26
C ALA A 108 -17.84 -13.10 -16.92
N SER A 109 -16.53 -13.38 -16.80
CA SER A 109 -15.76 -13.08 -15.59
C SER A 109 -15.60 -11.58 -15.35
N ILE A 110 -15.39 -10.80 -16.43
CA ILE A 110 -15.35 -9.34 -16.34
C ILE A 110 -16.68 -8.80 -15.79
N ARG A 111 -17.80 -9.27 -16.36
CA ARG A 111 -19.14 -8.87 -15.92
C ARG A 111 -19.39 -9.29 -14.46
N LYS A 112 -19.09 -10.54 -14.11
CA LYS A 112 -19.20 -11.06 -12.74
C LYS A 112 -18.42 -10.20 -11.74
N ALA A 113 -17.17 -9.80 -12.07
CA ALA A 113 -16.35 -8.94 -11.21
C ALA A 113 -17.03 -7.58 -10.95
N TYR A 114 -17.58 -6.93 -11.99
CA TYR A 114 -18.27 -5.65 -11.81
C TYR A 114 -19.61 -5.81 -11.07
N GLU A 115 -20.36 -6.86 -11.32
CA GLU A 115 -21.60 -7.19 -10.58
C GLU A 115 -21.33 -7.41 -9.09
N LEU A 116 -20.17 -8.01 -8.76
CA LEU A 116 -19.69 -8.18 -7.39
C LEU A 116 -19.03 -6.93 -6.81
N GLY A 117 -18.95 -5.84 -7.58
CA GLY A 117 -18.52 -4.53 -7.11
C GLY A 117 -17.02 -4.24 -7.28
N ALA A 118 -16.33 -4.89 -8.20
CA ALA A 118 -14.98 -4.45 -8.58
C ALA A 118 -15.03 -2.99 -9.05
N SER A 119 -14.06 -2.19 -8.63
CA SER A 119 -13.95 -0.79 -9.05
C SER A 119 -13.38 -0.67 -10.45
N SER A 120 -12.48 -1.59 -10.80
CA SER A 120 -11.85 -1.69 -12.12
C SER A 120 -11.40 -3.13 -12.36
N TYR A 121 -11.25 -3.45 -13.65
CA TYR A 121 -10.78 -4.76 -14.10
C TYR A 121 -9.72 -4.60 -15.18
N PHE A 122 -8.57 -5.21 -14.99
CA PHE A 122 -7.47 -5.24 -15.95
C PHE A 122 -7.00 -6.66 -16.24
N VAL A 123 -6.70 -6.92 -17.50
CA VAL A 123 -6.07 -8.17 -17.92
C VAL A 123 -4.57 -8.00 -17.85
N LYS A 124 -3.89 -8.87 -17.11
CA LYS A 124 -2.42 -8.86 -16.96
C LYS A 124 -1.75 -8.92 -18.34
N GLY A 125 -0.79 -8.05 -18.57
CA GLY A 125 -0.06 -7.95 -19.83
C GLY A 125 -0.76 -7.17 -20.96
N ASN A 126 -2.07 -6.88 -20.88
CA ASN A 126 -2.78 -6.14 -21.93
C ASN A 126 -2.67 -4.61 -21.77
N VAL A 127 -2.36 -4.14 -20.57
CA VAL A 127 -2.16 -2.71 -20.29
C VAL A 127 -0.86 -2.52 -19.53
N PRO A 128 -0.16 -1.39 -19.73
CA PRO A 128 0.98 -1.04 -18.91
C PRO A 128 0.57 -0.96 -17.41
N MET A 129 1.42 -1.44 -16.51
CA MET A 129 1.19 -1.35 -15.07
C MET A 129 0.93 0.08 -14.60
N ALA A 130 1.51 1.06 -15.28
CA ALA A 130 1.29 2.48 -15.04
C ALA A 130 -0.21 2.88 -15.10
N HIS A 131 -1.01 2.28 -15.98
CA HIS A 131 -2.46 2.54 -16.05
C HIS A 131 -3.19 2.00 -14.83
N ILE A 132 -2.77 0.83 -14.33
CA ILE A 132 -3.34 0.21 -13.12
C ILE A 132 -3.07 1.09 -11.90
N TYR A 133 -1.84 1.58 -11.75
CA TYR A 133 -1.46 2.47 -10.65
C TYR A 133 -2.14 3.85 -10.74
N SER A 134 -2.38 4.34 -11.96
CA SER A 134 -3.14 5.58 -12.18
C SER A 134 -4.60 5.43 -11.75
N ASP A 135 -5.24 4.33 -12.12
CA ASP A 135 -6.62 4.05 -11.73
C ASP A 135 -6.72 3.85 -10.20
N LEU A 136 -5.77 3.14 -9.60
CA LEU A 136 -5.68 3.02 -8.15
C LEU A 136 -5.60 4.40 -7.48
N ALA A 137 -4.70 5.27 -7.92
CA ALA A 137 -4.57 6.62 -7.38
C ALA A 137 -5.87 7.41 -7.49
N ALA A 138 -6.53 7.37 -8.65
CA ALA A 138 -7.80 8.05 -8.88
C ALA A 138 -8.89 7.56 -7.90
N ARG A 139 -9.03 6.24 -7.71
CA ARG A 139 -10.01 5.64 -6.79
C ARG A 139 -9.75 6.02 -5.33
N LEU A 140 -8.48 6.06 -4.93
CA LEU A 140 -8.12 6.47 -3.57
C LEU A 140 -8.43 7.95 -3.32
N ILE A 141 -8.21 8.82 -4.32
CA ILE A 141 -8.54 10.26 -4.25
C ILE A 141 -10.06 10.45 -4.18
N GLU A 142 -10.81 9.81 -5.07
CA GLU A 142 -12.29 9.89 -5.11
C GLU A 142 -12.91 9.52 -3.75
N ARG A 143 -12.38 8.49 -3.11
CA ARG A 143 -12.86 8.05 -1.80
C ARG A 143 -12.45 8.97 -0.65
N GLY A 144 -11.50 9.90 -0.87
CA GLY A 144 -10.90 10.70 0.19
C GLY A 144 -10.01 9.89 1.15
N THR A 145 -9.75 8.62 0.83
CA THR A 145 -8.85 7.75 1.59
C THR A 145 -7.39 8.01 1.24
N GLY A 146 -7.14 8.77 0.18
CA GLY A 146 -5.82 9.26 -0.18
C GLY A 146 -5.28 10.39 0.69
N ARG A 147 -6.04 10.83 1.70
CA ARG A 147 -5.51 11.66 2.77
C ARG A 147 -5.39 10.82 4.02
N PRO A 148 -4.23 10.25 4.34
CA PRO A 148 -3.99 9.77 5.69
C PRO A 148 -4.27 10.93 6.62
N GLY A 149 -5.20 10.74 7.55
CA GLY A 149 -5.50 11.76 8.54
C GLY A 149 -4.24 12.11 9.33
N THR A 150 -4.25 13.27 9.96
CA THR A 150 -3.18 13.61 10.92
C THR A 150 -3.19 12.59 12.06
N TYR A 151 -2.07 11.91 12.25
CA TYR A 151 -1.88 10.95 13.35
C TYR A 151 -1.41 11.72 14.59
N ARG A 152 -1.91 11.32 15.75
CA ARG A 152 -1.48 11.91 17.04
C ARG A 152 -0.80 10.85 17.90
N PHE A 153 0.43 11.15 18.34
CA PHE A 153 1.23 10.33 19.24
C PHE A 153 1.64 11.21 20.44
N GLY A 154 0.86 11.15 21.52
CA GLY A 154 1.03 12.08 22.63
C GLY A 154 0.91 13.52 22.15
N ARG A 155 2.00 14.30 22.24
CA ARG A 155 2.07 15.70 21.77
C ARG A 155 2.49 15.86 20.30
N LEU A 156 2.88 14.77 19.64
CA LEU A 156 3.28 14.81 18.24
C LEU A 156 2.07 14.68 17.32
N GLU A 157 2.01 15.53 16.31
CA GLU A 157 1.05 15.45 15.21
C GLU A 157 1.82 15.14 13.91
N PHE A 158 1.47 14.07 13.25
CA PHE A 158 2.08 13.63 12.00
C PHE A 158 1.10 13.75 10.84
N ASP A 159 1.44 14.59 9.88
CA ASP A 159 0.76 14.71 8.58
C ASP A 159 1.60 14.01 7.50
N PRO A 160 1.24 12.79 7.12
CA PRO A 160 1.99 12.04 6.12
C PRO A 160 1.90 12.64 4.72
N THR A 161 0.81 13.34 4.39
CA THR A 161 0.62 14.01 3.09
C THR A 161 1.63 15.13 2.90
N ARG A 162 1.82 15.94 3.95
CA ARG A 162 2.83 17.01 3.96
C ARG A 162 4.22 16.51 4.34
N ARG A 163 4.30 15.29 4.85
CA ARG A 163 5.51 14.69 5.42
C ARG A 163 6.08 15.52 6.57
N ILE A 164 5.19 15.99 7.43
CA ILE A 164 5.53 16.88 8.55
C ILE A 164 5.15 16.21 9.86
N VAL A 165 6.05 16.29 10.84
CA VAL A 165 5.75 16.02 12.24
C VAL A 165 5.82 17.33 13.01
N ARG A 166 4.84 17.60 13.87
CA ARG A 166 4.75 18.79 14.70
C ARG A 166 4.70 18.44 16.19
N ALA A 167 5.28 19.31 16.99
CA ALA A 167 5.10 19.36 18.44
C ALA A 167 4.92 20.82 18.87
N GLY A 168 3.68 21.22 19.12
CA GLY A 168 3.34 22.63 19.33
C GLY A 168 3.68 23.49 18.10
N GLU A 169 4.54 24.48 18.26
CA GLU A 169 4.95 25.38 17.17
C GLU A 169 6.16 24.85 16.37
N ARG A 170 6.80 23.78 16.81
CA ARG A 170 7.94 23.21 16.11
C ARG A 170 7.47 22.21 15.08
N GLU A 171 8.11 22.21 13.92
CA GLU A 171 7.86 21.23 12.88
C GLU A 171 9.15 20.74 12.21
N ILE A 172 9.16 19.48 11.82
CA ILE A 172 10.20 18.89 10.97
C ILE A 172 9.58 18.25 9.75
N ARG A 173 10.30 18.31 8.64
CA ARG A 173 9.91 17.61 7.41
C ARG A 173 10.66 16.29 7.30
N LEU A 174 9.90 15.22 7.08
CA LEU A 174 10.42 13.88 6.89
C LEU A 174 10.77 13.59 5.42
N THR A 175 11.76 12.72 5.20
CA THR A 175 11.99 12.13 3.89
C THR A 175 10.86 11.15 3.54
N PRO A 176 10.67 10.76 2.26
CA PRO A 176 9.68 9.74 1.89
C PRO A 176 9.85 8.43 2.68
N GLN A 177 11.08 7.94 2.85
CA GLN A 177 11.35 6.73 3.63
C GLN A 177 11.01 6.90 5.11
N GLN A 178 11.36 8.03 5.72
CA GLN A 178 11.00 8.34 7.10
C GLN A 178 9.47 8.45 7.27
N THR A 179 8.79 9.04 6.29
CA THR A 179 7.31 9.11 6.28
C THR A 179 6.69 7.71 6.26
N ALA A 180 7.19 6.84 5.39
CA ALA A 180 6.72 5.45 5.30
C ALA A 180 6.98 4.67 6.60
N LEU A 181 8.14 4.86 7.22
CA LEU A 181 8.46 4.27 8.53
C LEU A 181 7.50 4.76 9.63
N VAL A 182 7.28 6.07 9.73
CA VAL A 182 6.36 6.62 10.75
C VAL A 182 4.94 6.12 10.51
N LEU A 183 4.48 6.06 9.26
CA LEU A 183 3.15 5.53 8.93
C LEU A 183 3.00 4.06 9.32
N HIS A 184 3.96 3.22 8.97
CA HIS A 184 3.94 1.80 9.32
C HIS A 184 3.89 1.61 10.85
N LEU A 185 4.74 2.34 11.58
CA LEU A 185 4.74 2.30 13.04
C LEU A 185 3.44 2.85 13.67
N ALA A 186 2.82 3.84 13.01
CA ALA A 186 1.57 4.46 13.43
C ALA A 186 0.35 3.54 13.29
N GLN A 187 0.40 2.66 12.31
CA GLN A 187 -0.69 1.72 11.99
C GLN A 187 -0.54 0.39 12.72
N GLY A 188 0.68 0.04 13.10
CA GLY A 188 0.97 -1.20 13.80
C GLY A 188 0.51 -1.18 15.26
N SER A 189 -0.13 -2.26 15.70
CA SER A 189 -0.55 -2.47 17.10
C SER A 189 0.56 -3.05 17.99
N LYS A 190 1.69 -3.42 17.41
CA LYS A 190 2.84 -4.05 18.09
C LYS A 190 4.16 -3.38 17.69
N PRO A 191 5.20 -3.44 18.55
CA PRO A 191 6.53 -3.01 18.18
C PRO A 191 7.03 -3.77 16.94
N ALA A 192 7.49 -3.04 15.93
CA ALA A 192 8.01 -3.63 14.69
C ALA A 192 9.48 -4.01 14.85
N THR A 193 9.85 -5.20 14.38
CA THR A 193 11.26 -5.65 14.26
C THR A 193 11.86 -5.19 12.93
N ALA A 194 13.18 -5.29 12.79
CA ALA A 194 13.83 -5.00 11.50
C ALA A 194 13.32 -5.92 10.39
N ARG A 195 12.98 -7.17 10.73
CA ARG A 195 12.40 -8.13 9.79
C ARG A 195 11.02 -7.70 9.34
N ASP A 196 10.16 -7.26 10.24
CA ASP A 196 8.81 -6.78 9.90
C ASP A 196 8.87 -5.59 8.94
N LEU A 197 9.83 -4.67 9.15
CA LEU A 197 10.02 -3.50 8.28
C LEU A 197 10.53 -3.88 6.88
N ILE A 198 11.34 -4.93 6.77
CA ILE A 198 11.79 -5.48 5.48
C ILE A 198 10.65 -6.21 4.79
N GLU A 199 9.91 -7.05 5.50
CA GLU A 199 8.75 -7.78 4.99
C GLU A 199 7.62 -6.83 4.54
N ALA A 200 7.44 -5.71 5.24
CA ALA A 200 6.54 -4.63 4.83
C ALA A 200 7.01 -3.82 3.61
N GLY A 201 8.19 -4.13 3.05
CA GLY A 201 8.70 -3.46 1.86
C GLY A 201 9.32 -2.08 2.10
N LEU A 202 9.52 -1.68 3.34
CA LEU A 202 10.14 -0.40 3.70
C LEU A 202 11.65 -0.38 3.45
N PHE A 203 12.23 -1.55 3.28
CA PHE A 203 13.63 -1.77 2.91
C PHE A 203 13.71 -2.86 1.85
N ARG A 204 14.82 -2.86 1.10
CA ARG A 204 15.08 -3.93 0.14
C ARG A 204 15.14 -5.28 0.88
N THR A 205 14.73 -6.35 0.23
CA THR A 205 14.68 -7.70 0.81
C THR A 205 16.05 -8.20 1.25
N ASP A 206 17.13 -7.69 0.61
CA ASP A 206 18.53 -7.98 0.93
C ASP A 206 19.15 -6.97 1.91
N ALA A 207 18.35 -6.04 2.45
CA ALA A 207 18.87 -5.05 3.37
C ALA A 207 19.39 -5.69 4.66
N ALA A 208 20.61 -5.34 5.04
CA ALA A 208 21.15 -5.76 6.31
C ALA A 208 20.38 -5.12 7.48
N HIS A 209 20.23 -5.83 8.59
CA HIS A 209 19.60 -5.31 9.80
C HIS A 209 20.24 -4.00 10.29
N SER A 210 21.55 -3.82 10.04
CA SER A 210 22.29 -2.57 10.34
C SER A 210 21.74 -1.37 9.55
N THR A 211 21.30 -1.58 8.29
CA THR A 211 20.70 -0.54 7.46
C THR A 211 19.38 -0.07 8.04
N VAL A 212 18.53 -1.02 8.45
CA VAL A 212 17.25 -0.73 9.11
C VAL A 212 17.48 0.02 10.42
N HIS A 213 18.42 -0.47 11.24
CA HIS A 213 18.77 0.16 12.51
C HIS A 213 19.27 1.60 12.33
N SER A 214 20.15 1.85 11.36
CA SER A 214 20.64 3.19 11.04
C SER A 214 19.55 4.14 10.60
N ALA A 215 18.59 3.65 9.79
CA ALA A 215 17.44 4.44 9.36
C ALA A 215 16.53 4.80 10.55
N MET A 216 16.29 3.86 11.47
CA MET A 216 15.53 4.10 12.69
C MET A 216 16.22 5.08 13.63
N LEU A 217 17.54 4.98 13.81
CA LEU A 217 18.29 5.95 14.61
C LEU A 217 18.24 7.35 14.00
N THR A 218 18.34 7.45 12.67
CA THR A 218 18.23 8.74 11.97
C THR A 218 16.85 9.35 12.15
N LEU A 219 15.79 8.53 12.02
CA LEU A 219 14.43 9.00 12.27
C LEU A 219 14.27 9.48 13.71
N ARG A 220 14.74 8.69 14.68
CA ARG A 220 14.66 9.05 16.11
C ARG A 220 15.33 10.39 16.39
N ARG A 221 16.56 10.60 15.91
CA ARG A 221 17.24 11.88 16.05
C ARG A 221 16.45 13.05 15.50
N ARG A 222 15.81 12.85 14.34
CA ARG A 222 14.96 13.88 13.74
C ARG A 222 13.72 14.19 14.59
N LEU A 223 13.12 13.18 15.21
CA LEU A 223 11.98 13.38 16.12
C LEU A 223 12.41 14.04 17.43
N ASP A 224 13.61 13.71 17.93
CA ASP A 224 14.18 14.34 19.14
C ASP A 224 14.40 15.85 18.94
N GLU A 225 14.57 16.35 17.69
CA GLU A 225 14.64 17.80 17.39
C GLU A 225 13.33 18.55 17.77
N LEU A 226 12.21 17.84 17.91
CA LEU A 226 10.92 18.39 18.30
C LEU A 226 10.75 18.43 19.83
N GLU A 227 11.58 17.69 20.57
CA GLU A 227 11.57 17.72 22.01
C GLU A 227 12.34 18.96 22.53
N PRO A 228 11.83 19.65 23.55
CA PRO A 228 12.52 20.80 24.13
C PRO A 228 13.75 20.41 24.92
#